data_d0ec49a7f854cb5e6d64f8ff2a40fdb2
#
_entry.id   d0ec49a7f854cb5e6d64f8ff2a40fdb2
#
_cell.length_a   1.000
_cell.length_b   1.000
_cell.length_c   1.000
_cell.angle_alpha   90.00
_cell.angle_beta   90.00
_cell.angle_gamma   90.00
#
_symmetry.space_group_name_H-M   'P 1'
#
loop_
_entity.id
_entity.type
_entity.pdbx_description
1 polymer ?
#
loop_
_entity_poly.entity_id
_entity_poly.type
_entity_poly.pdbx_seq_one_letter_code
_entity_poly.pdbx_strand_id
1 'polypeptide(L)'
;MAIEDYLNVAEPTDQVIETDAVIVGAGPVGLFQVFELGLLEIKAHVVDSLKNVGGQCMELYPTKPIYDIPAVPVYSSYELTENLLKQIHPFNPTFHLGEEVSVVKKREDGLFDVETDKGTKFLCKVVIIAAGVGSFQARPLRVPGIEKFEGTQLHYR
;
A
#
# COMPACT_ATOMS: atom_id res chain seq x y z
N MET A 1 14.90 -15.26 -2.66
CA MET A 1 13.63 -15.01 -3.35
C MET A 1 13.54 -13.51 -3.54
N ALA A 2 13.10 -13.04 -4.69
CA ALA A 2 12.86 -11.61 -4.92
C ALA A 2 11.57 -11.16 -4.20
N ILE A 3 11.37 -9.86 -4.03
CA ILE A 3 10.15 -9.30 -3.39
C ILE A 3 8.88 -9.81 -4.11
N GLU A 4 8.93 -9.89 -5.41
CA GLU A 4 7.81 -10.32 -6.27
C GLU A 4 7.34 -11.75 -5.98
N ASP A 5 8.26 -12.62 -5.53
CA ASP A 5 7.95 -14.03 -5.22
C ASP A 5 7.02 -14.18 -3.99
N TYR A 6 6.88 -13.12 -3.18
CA TYR A 6 6.01 -13.08 -2.00
C TYR A 6 4.64 -12.46 -2.24
N LEU A 7 4.40 -11.92 -3.45
CA LEU A 7 3.20 -11.13 -3.72
C LEU A 7 2.14 -11.96 -4.44
N ASN A 8 0.97 -12.07 -3.83
CA ASN A 8 -0.25 -12.52 -4.47
C ASN A 8 -1.01 -11.27 -4.97
N VAL A 9 -0.71 -10.84 -6.21
CA VAL A 9 -1.34 -9.67 -6.82
C VAL A 9 -2.66 -10.07 -7.45
N ALA A 10 -3.72 -9.32 -7.14
CA ALA A 10 -5.06 -9.56 -7.66
C ALA A 10 -5.14 -9.29 -9.17
N GLU A 11 -5.90 -10.12 -9.86
CA GLU A 11 -6.34 -9.82 -11.23
C GLU A 11 -7.52 -8.83 -11.20
N PRO A 12 -7.63 -7.94 -12.21
CA PRO A 12 -8.76 -7.02 -12.32
C PRO A 12 -10.09 -7.75 -12.33
N THR A 13 -11.08 -7.22 -11.61
CA THR A 13 -12.44 -7.80 -11.57
C THR A 13 -13.49 -6.72 -11.44
N ASP A 14 -14.62 -6.91 -12.12
CA ASP A 14 -15.81 -6.06 -11.98
C ASP A 14 -16.71 -6.49 -10.81
N GLN A 15 -16.40 -7.62 -10.17
CA GLN A 15 -17.18 -8.13 -9.05
C GLN A 15 -16.79 -7.44 -7.75
N VAL A 16 -17.76 -7.28 -6.84
CA VAL A 16 -17.50 -6.80 -5.48
C VAL A 16 -16.77 -7.90 -4.69
N ILE A 17 -15.64 -7.56 -4.13
CA ILE A 17 -14.82 -8.46 -3.31
C ILE A 17 -15.31 -8.37 -1.87
N GLU A 18 -15.88 -9.46 -1.36
CA GLU A 18 -16.24 -9.57 0.06
C GLU A 18 -15.06 -10.05 0.87
N THR A 19 -14.70 -9.30 1.91
CA THR A 19 -13.56 -9.62 2.77
C THR A 19 -13.79 -9.14 4.22
N ASP A 20 -12.95 -9.60 5.15
CA ASP A 20 -13.04 -9.13 6.54
C ASP A 20 -12.44 -7.72 6.68
N ALA A 21 -11.27 -7.49 6.07
CA ALA A 21 -10.56 -6.23 6.19
C ALA A 21 -9.96 -5.74 4.87
N VAL A 22 -9.94 -4.41 4.70
CA VAL A 22 -9.16 -3.72 3.66
C VAL A 22 -8.12 -2.85 4.34
N ILE A 23 -6.84 -3.05 3.99
CA ILE A 23 -5.72 -2.24 4.46
C ILE A 23 -5.35 -1.27 3.34
N VAL A 24 -5.39 0.02 3.62
CA VAL A 24 -5.02 1.09 2.69
C VAL A 24 -3.58 1.50 2.95
N GLY A 25 -2.70 1.08 2.06
CA GLY A 25 -1.25 1.31 2.12
C GLY A 25 -0.45 0.02 2.36
N ALA A 26 0.49 -0.28 1.46
CA ALA A 26 1.43 -1.41 1.52
C ALA A 26 2.82 -0.99 2.03
N GLY A 27 2.90 0.09 2.83
CA GLY A 27 4.10 0.46 3.57
C GLY A 27 4.36 -0.46 4.76
N PRO A 28 5.46 -0.26 5.52
CA PRO A 28 5.83 -1.14 6.64
C PRO A 28 4.70 -1.36 7.65
N VAL A 29 3.91 -0.32 7.94
CA VAL A 29 2.78 -0.42 8.87
C VAL A 29 1.67 -1.29 8.31
N GLY A 30 1.29 -1.08 7.04
CA GLY A 30 0.24 -1.90 6.38
C GLY A 30 0.66 -3.35 6.24
N LEU A 31 1.91 -3.62 5.88
CA LEU A 31 2.45 -4.99 5.83
C LEU A 31 2.43 -5.65 7.20
N PHE A 32 2.88 -4.96 8.25
CA PHE A 32 2.83 -5.52 9.60
C PHE A 32 1.39 -5.74 10.10
N GLN A 33 0.42 -4.90 9.67
CA GLN A 33 -0.98 -5.09 9.99
C GLN A 33 -1.54 -6.40 9.40
N VAL A 34 -1.05 -6.85 8.22
CA VAL A 34 -1.39 -8.17 7.67
C VAL A 34 -0.98 -9.29 8.63
N PHE A 35 0.21 -9.18 9.25
CA PHE A 35 0.67 -10.15 10.24
C PHE A 35 -0.26 -10.22 11.44
N GLU A 36 -0.62 -9.08 12.02
CA GLU A 36 -1.51 -9.00 13.18
C GLU A 36 -2.90 -9.58 12.89
N LEU A 37 -3.47 -9.24 11.73
CA LEU A 37 -4.76 -9.80 11.29
C LEU A 37 -4.66 -11.30 11.01
N GLY A 38 -3.57 -11.74 10.40
CA GLY A 38 -3.32 -13.14 10.07
C GLY A 38 -3.27 -14.04 11.30
N LEU A 39 -2.66 -13.55 12.40
CA LEU A 39 -2.66 -14.27 13.70
C LEU A 39 -4.08 -14.48 14.27
N LEU A 40 -5.03 -13.62 13.90
CA LEU A 40 -6.43 -13.68 14.29
C LEU A 40 -7.31 -14.37 13.23
N GLU A 41 -6.71 -14.98 12.21
CA GLU A 41 -7.40 -15.61 11.08
C GLU A 41 -8.34 -14.65 10.31
N ILE A 42 -8.07 -13.35 10.35
CA ILE A 42 -8.82 -12.32 9.64
C ILE A 42 -8.22 -12.12 8.25
N LYS A 43 -9.03 -12.34 7.22
CA LYS A 43 -8.61 -12.14 5.82
C LYS A 43 -8.55 -10.66 5.47
N ALA A 44 -7.44 -10.26 4.86
CA ALA A 44 -7.22 -8.88 4.46
C ALA A 44 -6.79 -8.77 3.00
N HIS A 45 -7.31 -7.74 2.32
CA HIS A 45 -6.80 -7.22 1.06
C HIS A 45 -6.00 -5.95 1.33
N VAL A 46 -4.86 -5.80 0.65
CA VAL A 46 -3.99 -4.63 0.77
C VAL A 46 -4.07 -3.83 -0.52
N VAL A 47 -4.41 -2.55 -0.43
CA VAL A 47 -4.54 -1.64 -1.57
C VAL A 47 -3.48 -0.55 -1.47
N ASP A 48 -2.70 -0.32 -2.53
CA ASP A 48 -1.70 0.75 -2.57
C ASP A 48 -1.69 1.46 -3.93
N SER A 49 -1.57 2.76 -3.91
CA SER A 49 -1.45 3.61 -5.10
C SER A 49 -0.14 3.39 -5.86
N LEU A 50 0.90 2.94 -5.19
CA LEU A 50 2.17 2.55 -5.80
C LEU A 50 2.08 1.15 -6.42
N LYS A 51 2.88 0.93 -7.47
CA LYS A 51 3.01 -0.38 -8.12
C LYS A 51 3.88 -1.36 -7.34
N ASN A 52 4.64 -0.84 -6.37
CA ASN A 52 5.56 -1.59 -5.55
C ASN A 52 5.19 -1.47 -4.08
N VAL A 53 5.41 -2.52 -3.32
CA VAL A 53 5.24 -2.54 -1.86
C VAL A 53 6.42 -1.89 -1.14
N GLY A 54 6.22 -1.53 0.12
CA GLY A 54 7.25 -0.94 0.99
C GLY A 54 7.04 0.55 1.26
N GLY A 55 6.12 1.21 0.52
CA GLY A 55 5.72 2.60 0.79
C GLY A 55 6.85 3.61 0.66
N GLN A 56 6.80 4.67 1.47
CA GLN A 56 7.70 5.83 1.38
C GLN A 56 9.19 5.47 1.44
N CYS A 57 9.58 4.53 2.28
CA CYS A 57 10.99 4.18 2.43
C CYS A 57 11.54 3.49 1.17
N MET A 58 10.76 2.63 0.53
CA MET A 58 11.16 1.99 -0.73
C MET A 58 11.15 2.97 -1.91
N GLU A 59 10.16 3.87 -1.96
CA GLU A 59 10.00 4.82 -3.06
C GLU A 59 11.08 5.91 -3.05
N LEU A 60 11.46 6.44 -1.87
CA LEU A 60 12.33 7.61 -1.77
C LEU A 60 13.79 7.27 -1.46
N TYR A 61 14.05 6.20 -0.69
CA TYR A 61 15.40 5.89 -0.20
C TYR A 61 15.62 4.39 0.06
N PRO A 62 15.48 3.54 -0.97
CA PRO A 62 15.51 2.08 -0.80
C PRO A 62 16.78 1.54 -0.16
N THR A 63 17.91 2.21 -0.34
CA THR A 63 19.24 1.79 0.15
C THR A 63 19.69 2.53 1.41
N LYS A 64 18.92 3.54 1.88
CA LYS A 64 19.29 4.28 3.07
C LYS A 64 19.20 3.38 4.31
N PRO A 65 20.23 3.40 5.20
CA PRO A 65 20.18 2.61 6.43
C PRO A 65 19.12 3.15 7.40
N ILE A 66 18.36 2.23 7.98
CA ILE A 66 17.33 2.45 9.00
C ILE A 66 17.83 1.74 10.27
N TYR A 67 17.96 2.47 11.37
CA TYR A 67 18.49 1.96 12.64
C TYR A 67 17.66 2.39 13.85
N ASP A 68 16.46 2.91 13.62
CA ASP A 68 15.52 3.38 14.65
C ASP A 68 14.32 2.43 14.83
N ILE A 69 14.47 1.16 14.39
CA ILE A 69 13.49 0.10 14.62
C ILE A 69 13.95 -0.75 15.81
N PRO A 70 13.12 -0.94 16.84
CA PRO A 70 13.47 -1.78 17.99
C PRO A 70 13.95 -3.18 17.57
N ALA A 71 15.04 -3.65 18.19
CA ALA A 71 15.68 -4.94 17.94
C ALA A 71 16.27 -5.14 16.53
N VAL A 72 16.25 -4.14 15.67
CA VAL A 72 16.90 -4.16 14.35
C VAL A 72 18.09 -3.20 14.37
N PRO A 73 19.35 -3.70 14.42
CA PRO A 73 20.54 -2.83 14.49
C PRO A 73 20.65 -1.90 13.29
N VAL A 74 20.45 -2.42 12.08
CA VAL A 74 20.38 -1.68 10.84
C VAL A 74 19.74 -2.54 9.72
N TYR A 75 18.85 -1.93 8.95
CA TYR A 75 18.36 -2.47 7.69
C TYR A 75 18.35 -1.36 6.63
N SER A 76 18.47 -1.73 5.36
CA SER A 76 17.98 -0.89 4.27
C SER A 76 16.46 -0.98 4.20
N SER A 77 15.82 -0.04 3.49
CA SER A 77 14.37 -0.12 3.26
C SER A 77 13.99 -1.39 2.50
N TYR A 78 14.86 -1.85 1.59
CA TYR A 78 14.67 -3.09 0.85
C TYR A 78 14.65 -4.31 1.80
N GLU A 79 15.65 -4.44 2.67
CA GLU A 79 15.75 -5.55 3.63
C GLU A 79 14.57 -5.56 4.61
N LEU A 80 14.13 -4.37 5.07
CA LEU A 80 12.96 -4.25 5.92
C LEU A 80 11.70 -4.76 5.21
N THR A 81 11.48 -4.31 3.97
CA THR A 81 10.30 -4.70 3.17
C THR A 81 10.32 -6.20 2.88
N GLU A 82 11.46 -6.74 2.46
CA GLU A 82 11.62 -8.16 2.20
C GLU A 82 11.31 -9.01 3.45
N ASN A 83 11.80 -8.61 4.62
CA ASN A 83 11.56 -9.33 5.86
C ASN A 83 10.09 -9.25 6.31
N LEU A 84 9.43 -8.10 6.14
CA LEU A 84 7.99 -7.99 6.39
C LEU A 84 7.19 -8.91 5.45
N LEU A 85 7.54 -8.97 4.17
CA LEU A 85 6.89 -9.87 3.21
C LEU A 85 7.09 -11.35 3.57
N LYS A 86 8.30 -11.75 3.97
CA LYS A 86 8.58 -13.09 4.50
C LYS A 86 7.69 -13.42 5.69
N GLN A 87 7.52 -12.45 6.60
CA GLN A 87 6.72 -12.62 7.82
C GLN A 87 5.23 -12.80 7.52
N ILE A 88 4.69 -12.11 6.52
CA ILE A 88 3.27 -12.19 6.16
C ILE A 88 2.95 -13.25 5.11
N HIS A 89 3.94 -13.80 4.43
CA HIS A 89 3.75 -14.79 3.36
C HIS A 89 2.87 -15.99 3.76
N PRO A 90 2.96 -16.56 4.98
CA PRO A 90 2.10 -17.67 5.40
C PRO A 90 0.60 -17.33 5.39
N PHE A 91 0.23 -16.06 5.51
CA PHE A 91 -1.16 -15.61 5.54
C PHE A 91 -1.73 -15.32 4.14
N ASN A 92 -0.88 -15.37 3.12
CA ASN A 92 -1.25 -15.20 1.69
C ASN A 92 -2.18 -14.00 1.43
N PRO A 93 -1.82 -12.77 1.87
CA PRO A 93 -2.64 -11.59 1.62
C PRO A 93 -2.75 -11.31 0.13
N THR A 94 -3.88 -10.73 -0.31
CA THR A 94 -4.06 -10.31 -1.69
C THR A 94 -3.76 -8.83 -1.83
N PHE A 95 -2.88 -8.47 -2.79
CA PHE A 95 -2.45 -7.11 -3.06
C PHE A 95 -3.15 -6.54 -4.29
N HIS A 96 -3.61 -5.28 -4.19
CA HIS A 96 -4.12 -4.44 -5.27
C HIS A 96 -3.18 -3.26 -5.40
N LEU A 97 -2.22 -3.35 -6.33
CA LEU A 97 -1.15 -2.37 -6.49
C LEU A 97 -1.41 -1.44 -7.69
N GLY A 98 -1.00 -0.19 -7.56
CA GLY A 98 -1.25 0.84 -8.57
C GLY A 98 -2.69 1.33 -8.58
N GLU A 99 -3.41 1.13 -7.47
CA GLU A 99 -4.80 1.55 -7.28
C GLU A 99 -4.91 2.43 -6.04
N GLU A 100 -5.56 3.59 -6.17
CA GLU A 100 -5.79 4.50 -5.06
C GLU A 100 -7.21 4.31 -4.51
N VAL A 101 -7.35 4.10 -3.19
CA VAL A 101 -8.66 4.10 -2.56
C VAL A 101 -9.25 5.50 -2.62
N SER A 102 -10.33 5.67 -3.37
CA SER A 102 -11.01 6.94 -3.62
C SER A 102 -12.29 7.11 -2.79
N VAL A 103 -12.92 6.01 -2.39
CA VAL A 103 -14.15 6.02 -1.60
C VAL A 103 -14.04 5.06 -0.44
N VAL A 104 -14.40 5.52 0.75
CA VAL A 104 -14.67 4.70 1.94
C VAL A 104 -15.98 5.17 2.54
N LYS A 105 -17.00 4.33 2.52
CA LYS A 105 -18.34 4.68 2.99
C LYS A 105 -18.85 3.63 3.98
N LYS A 106 -19.17 4.06 5.19
CA LYS A 106 -19.84 3.21 6.17
C LYS A 106 -21.32 3.07 5.80
N ARG A 107 -21.80 1.83 5.80
CA ARG A 107 -23.21 1.46 5.53
C ARG A 107 -24.02 1.42 6.83
N GLU A 108 -25.34 1.39 6.68
CA GLU A 108 -26.27 1.28 7.81
C GLU A 108 -26.16 -0.09 8.51
N ASP A 109 -25.78 -1.14 7.78
CA ASP A 109 -25.53 -2.48 8.34
C ASP A 109 -24.19 -2.62 9.08
N GLY A 110 -23.42 -1.53 9.15
CA GLY A 110 -22.13 -1.47 9.84
C GLY A 110 -20.92 -1.88 8.99
N LEU A 111 -21.13 -2.40 7.78
CA LEU A 111 -20.08 -2.72 6.82
C LEU A 111 -19.55 -1.45 6.12
N PHE A 112 -18.47 -1.62 5.36
CA PHE A 112 -17.89 -0.55 4.57
C PHE A 112 -17.90 -0.93 3.10
N ASP A 113 -18.35 -0.01 2.25
CA ASP A 113 -18.07 0.02 0.83
C ASP A 113 -16.74 0.75 0.61
N VAL A 114 -15.80 0.11 -0.07
CA VAL A 114 -14.52 0.70 -0.45
C VAL A 114 -14.39 0.61 -1.97
N GLU A 115 -13.98 1.69 -2.62
CA GLU A 115 -13.78 1.73 -4.07
C GLU A 115 -12.45 2.41 -4.41
N THR A 116 -11.77 1.88 -5.41
CA THR A 116 -10.52 2.43 -5.93
C THR A 116 -10.76 3.30 -7.17
N ASP A 117 -9.77 4.09 -7.54
CA ASP A 117 -9.74 4.88 -8.78
C ASP A 117 -9.76 4.02 -10.06
N LYS A 118 -9.46 2.72 -9.95
CA LYS A 118 -9.54 1.74 -11.05
C LYS A 118 -10.87 0.99 -11.10
N GLY A 119 -11.78 1.26 -10.15
CA GLY A 119 -13.10 0.64 -10.11
C GLY A 119 -13.17 -0.67 -9.33
N THR A 120 -12.09 -1.12 -8.70
CA THR A 120 -12.13 -2.27 -7.79
C THR A 120 -12.99 -1.92 -6.57
N LYS A 121 -13.92 -2.83 -6.22
CA LYS A 121 -14.90 -2.62 -5.15
C LYS A 121 -14.80 -3.68 -4.08
N PHE A 122 -14.86 -3.25 -2.83
CA PHE A 122 -14.86 -4.14 -1.68
C PHE A 122 -16.07 -3.89 -0.79
N LEU A 123 -16.58 -4.97 -0.22
CA LEU A 123 -17.49 -4.96 0.91
C LEU A 123 -16.76 -5.59 2.10
N CYS A 124 -16.48 -4.83 3.15
CA CYS A 124 -15.67 -5.31 4.26
C CYS A 124 -16.22 -4.87 5.63
N LYS A 125 -15.76 -5.57 6.68
CA LYS A 125 -16.13 -5.26 8.08
C LYS A 125 -15.26 -4.16 8.67
N VAL A 126 -13.99 -4.07 8.22
CA VAL A 126 -12.99 -3.14 8.77
C VAL A 126 -12.17 -2.53 7.65
N VAL A 127 -11.89 -1.23 7.78
CA VAL A 127 -10.92 -0.51 6.95
C VAL A 127 -9.81 0.01 7.84
N ILE A 128 -8.56 -0.32 7.50
CA ILE A 128 -7.36 0.11 8.23
C ILE A 128 -6.59 1.07 7.34
N ILE A 129 -6.46 2.32 7.76
CA ILE A 129 -5.78 3.36 6.99
C ILE A 129 -4.33 3.44 7.45
N ALA A 130 -3.42 2.95 6.61
CA ALA A 130 -1.96 2.97 6.78
C ALA A 130 -1.26 3.71 5.62
N ALA A 131 -1.94 4.73 5.07
CA ALA A 131 -1.62 5.41 3.82
C ALA A 131 -0.38 6.34 3.87
N GLY A 132 0.28 6.48 5.03
CA GLY A 132 1.49 7.28 5.18
C GLY A 132 1.30 8.73 4.71
N VAL A 133 2.10 9.15 3.72
CA VAL A 133 2.01 10.50 3.12
C VAL A 133 1.02 10.60 1.96
N GLY A 134 0.27 9.53 1.69
CA GLY A 134 -0.70 9.45 0.59
C GLY A 134 -0.08 8.96 -0.72
N SER A 135 -0.73 9.27 -1.84
CA SER A 135 -0.45 8.72 -3.17
C SER A 135 0.79 9.29 -3.88
N PHE A 136 1.71 9.92 -3.20
CA PHE A 136 2.95 10.50 -3.76
C PHE A 136 2.73 11.48 -4.92
N GLN A 137 1.60 12.17 -4.95
CA GLN A 137 1.37 13.20 -5.94
C GLN A 137 2.22 14.44 -5.64
N ALA A 138 3.08 14.78 -6.58
CA ALA A 138 3.91 15.96 -6.48
C ALA A 138 3.04 17.23 -6.37
N ARG A 139 3.45 18.19 -5.55
CA ARG A 139 2.82 19.51 -5.52
C ARG A 139 3.41 20.36 -6.65
N PRO A 140 2.69 20.60 -7.75
CA PRO A 140 3.21 21.37 -8.85
C PRO A 140 3.48 22.82 -8.44
N LEU A 141 4.55 23.40 -8.99
CA LEU A 141 4.81 24.83 -8.87
C LEU A 141 3.71 25.59 -9.62
N ARG A 142 3.06 26.53 -8.94
CA ARG A 142 2.00 27.36 -9.53
C ARG A 142 2.56 28.64 -10.14
N VAL A 143 3.34 28.50 -11.22
CA VAL A 143 3.92 29.60 -11.98
C VAL A 143 3.38 29.53 -13.40
N PRO A 144 2.73 30.60 -13.91
CA PRO A 144 2.18 30.58 -15.27
C PRO A 144 3.27 30.24 -16.33
N GLY A 145 2.98 29.27 -17.19
CA GLY A 145 3.88 28.86 -18.30
C GLY A 145 4.99 27.89 -17.86
N ILE A 146 4.97 27.36 -16.63
CA ILE A 146 5.97 26.42 -16.15
C ILE A 146 5.78 25.03 -16.75
N GLU A 147 4.58 24.71 -17.19
CA GLU A 147 4.17 23.39 -17.71
C GLU A 147 5.01 22.96 -18.92
N LYS A 148 5.48 23.93 -19.71
CA LYS A 148 6.35 23.69 -20.89
C LYS A 148 7.73 23.12 -20.55
N PHE A 149 8.14 23.18 -19.28
CA PHE A 149 9.42 22.67 -18.81
C PHE A 149 9.28 21.31 -18.13
N GLU A 150 8.05 20.84 -17.85
CA GLU A 150 7.78 19.59 -17.17
C GLU A 150 8.28 18.40 -18.00
N GLY A 151 8.94 17.45 -17.34
CA GLY A 151 9.54 16.28 -17.96
C GLY A 151 10.87 16.54 -18.69
N THR A 152 11.30 17.80 -18.82
CA THR A 152 12.56 18.15 -19.49
C THR A 152 13.55 18.87 -18.58
N GLN A 153 13.12 19.94 -17.94
CA GLN A 153 13.94 20.80 -17.08
C GLN A 153 13.32 20.94 -15.68
N LEU A 154 12.04 20.60 -15.54
CA LEU A 154 11.30 20.58 -14.29
C LEU A 154 10.90 19.14 -13.96
N HIS A 155 11.44 18.61 -12.87
CA HIS A 155 11.14 17.31 -12.36
C HIS A 155 10.70 17.45 -10.90
N TYR A 156 9.64 16.73 -10.51
CA TYR A 156 9.08 16.76 -9.15
C TYR A 156 9.56 15.57 -8.28
N ARG A 157 10.46 14.75 -8.83
CA ARG A 157 11.14 13.63 -8.16
C ARG A 157 12.63 13.72 -8.31
#